data_e29cc40d5071635eff9aef4ac0be0c1d
#
_entry.id   e29cc40d5071635eff9aef4ac0be0c1d
#
_cell.length_a   1.000
_cell.length_b   1.000
_cell.length_c   1.000
_cell.angle_alpha   90.00
_cell.angle_beta   90.00
_cell.angle_gamma   90.00
#
_symmetry.space_group_name_H-M   'P 1'
#
loop_
_entity.id
_entity.type
_entity.pdbx_description
1 polymer ?
#
loop_
_entity_poly.entity_id
_entity_poly.type
_entity_poly.pdbx_seq_one_letter_code
_entity_poly.pdbx_strand_id
1 'polypeptide(L)' 'MIGSNRVTTKEICTKWPKFTEPQAEGLKTFENLSAQVAKSYNLPQAQAEADVKTWLAGRTF' A
#
# COMPACT_ATOMS: atom_id res chain seq x y z
N MET A 1 -1.51 24.15 6.46
CA MET A 1 -1.25 23.57 6.19
C MET A 1 -1.30 22.68 5.52
N ILE A 2 -0.92 22.59 4.96
CA ILE A 2 -1.09 21.81 4.12
C ILE A 2 -0.76 20.49 4.39
N GLY A 3 -1.54 19.63 4.46
CA GLY A 3 -1.34 18.30 4.71
C GLY A 3 -0.59 17.71 3.59
N SER A 4 0.39 16.93 3.85
CA SER A 4 0.98 16.21 2.78
C SER A 4 0.13 14.95 2.62
N ASN A 5 -0.02 14.51 1.40
CA ASN A 5 -0.76 13.29 1.10
C ASN A 5 0.17 12.09 1.13
N ARG A 6 1.08 12.10 2.07
CA ARG A 6 2.02 11.00 2.20
C ARG A 6 1.35 9.78 2.80
N VAL A 7 1.67 8.64 2.23
CA VAL A 7 1.19 7.38 2.76
C VAL A 7 1.95 7.06 4.04
N THR A 8 1.22 6.73 5.08
CA THR A 8 1.82 6.34 6.35
C THR A 8 1.63 4.85 6.57
N THR A 9 2.45 4.29 7.45
CA THR A 9 2.31 2.89 7.84
C THR A 9 0.90 2.58 8.32
N LYS A 10 0.35 3.50 9.10
CA LYS A 10 -0.99 3.33 9.64
C LYS A 10 -2.03 3.25 8.53
N GLU A 11 -1.89 4.09 7.51
CA GLU A 11 -2.83 4.07 6.40
C GLU A 11 -2.76 2.76 5.62
N ILE A 12 -1.56 2.24 5.42
CA ILE A 12 -1.39 0.97 4.76
C ILE A 12 -2.10 -0.14 5.55
N CYS A 13 -1.90 -0.16 6.85
CA CYS A 13 -2.53 -1.16 7.71
C CYS A 13 -4.04 -1.01 7.74
N THR A 14 -4.54 0.20 7.62
CA THR A 14 -5.97 0.45 7.59
C THR A 14 -6.58 -0.08 6.29
N LYS A 15 -5.91 0.18 5.17
CA LYS A 15 -6.41 -0.28 3.89
C LYS A 15 -6.26 -1.80 3.75
N TRP A 16 -5.14 -2.33 4.21
CA TRP A 16 -4.86 -3.76 4.12
C TRP A 16 -4.59 -4.32 5.51
N PRO A 17 -5.65 -4.70 6.24
CA PRO A 17 -5.50 -5.11 7.65
C PRO A 17 -4.65 -6.36 7.88
N LYS A 18 -4.37 -7.12 6.82
CA LYS A 18 -3.52 -8.30 6.97
C LYS A 18 -2.06 -7.94 7.21
N PHE A 19 -1.67 -6.70 6.93
CA PHE A 19 -0.29 -6.28 7.16
C PHE A 19 -0.12 -5.85 8.61
N THR A 20 1.05 -6.19 9.16
CA THR A 20 1.45 -5.68 10.47
C THR A 20 2.20 -4.37 10.26
N GLU A 21 2.37 -3.59 11.34
CA GLU A 21 3.09 -2.33 11.25
C GLU A 21 4.53 -2.50 10.78
N PRO A 22 5.30 -3.46 11.33
CA PRO A 22 6.67 -3.65 10.83
C PRO A 22 6.71 -4.02 9.35
N GLN A 23 5.74 -4.81 8.91
CA GLN A 23 5.67 -5.20 7.51
C GLN A 23 5.35 -3.99 6.64
N ALA A 24 4.38 -3.19 7.04
CA ALA A 24 3.97 -2.03 6.28
C ALA A 24 5.06 -0.97 6.22
N GLU A 25 5.89 -0.87 7.26
CA GLU A 25 6.98 0.10 7.27
C GLU A 25 7.99 -0.14 6.15
N GLY A 26 8.11 -1.38 5.69
CA GLY A 26 9.00 -1.71 4.59
C GLY A 26 8.39 -1.48 3.22
N LEU A 27 7.11 -1.13 3.16
CA LEU A 27 6.41 -0.99 1.88
C LEU A 27 6.37 0.48 1.47
N LYS A 28 7.53 0.97 1.02
CA LYS A 28 7.70 2.39 0.71
C LYS A 28 7.68 2.69 -0.79
N THR A 29 7.43 1.70 -1.62
CA THR A 29 7.35 1.91 -3.06
C THR A 29 6.13 1.22 -3.60
N PHE A 30 5.69 1.67 -4.77
CA PHE A 30 4.55 1.06 -5.44
C PHE A 30 4.81 -0.43 -5.69
N GLU A 31 6.00 -0.74 -6.16
CA GLU A 31 6.34 -2.12 -6.47
C GLU A 31 6.30 -3.01 -5.24
N ASN A 32 6.90 -2.56 -4.17
CA ASN A 32 6.91 -3.34 -2.94
C ASN A 32 5.51 -3.52 -2.38
N LEU A 33 4.73 -2.45 -2.37
CA LEU A 33 3.38 -2.52 -1.83
C LEU A 33 2.50 -3.44 -2.68
N SER A 34 2.53 -3.29 -3.99
CA SER A 34 1.69 -4.12 -4.85
C SER A 34 2.10 -5.58 -4.79
N ALA A 35 3.39 -5.87 -4.70
CA ALA A 35 3.87 -7.23 -4.57
C ALA A 35 3.37 -7.87 -3.27
N GLN A 36 3.41 -7.12 -2.18
CA GLN A 36 2.94 -7.62 -0.90
C GLN A 36 1.42 -7.80 -0.89
N VAL A 37 0.69 -6.88 -1.50
CA VAL A 37 -0.76 -7.03 -1.60
C VAL A 37 -1.10 -8.29 -2.38
N ALA A 38 -0.44 -8.51 -3.50
CA ALA A 38 -0.68 -9.70 -4.31
C ALA A 38 -0.42 -10.96 -3.48
N LYS A 39 0.67 -10.97 -2.75
CA LYS A 39 1.08 -12.13 -1.98
C LYS A 39 0.16 -12.35 -0.77
N SER A 40 -0.13 -11.30 -0.05
CA SER A 40 -0.88 -11.42 1.21
C SER A 40 -2.36 -11.72 0.96
N TYR A 41 -2.89 -11.23 -0.14
CA TYR A 41 -4.30 -11.40 -0.45
C TYR A 41 -4.53 -12.40 -1.58
N ASN A 42 -3.46 -13.06 -2.00
CA ASN A 42 -3.54 -14.09 -3.03
C ASN A 42 -4.21 -13.57 -4.31
N LEU A 43 -3.74 -12.42 -4.78
CA LEU A 43 -4.28 -11.78 -5.97
C LEU A 43 -3.27 -11.85 -7.11
N PRO A 44 -3.73 -11.84 -8.36
CA PRO A 44 -2.81 -11.67 -9.48
C PRO A 44 -2.07 -10.34 -9.35
N GLN A 45 -0.84 -10.29 -9.80
CA GLN A 45 -0.03 -9.09 -9.70
C GLN A 45 -0.75 -7.90 -10.34
N ALA A 46 -1.36 -8.10 -11.50
CA ALA A 46 -2.08 -7.02 -12.18
C ALA A 46 -3.20 -6.45 -11.34
N GLN A 47 -3.93 -7.32 -10.65
CA GLN A 47 -5.03 -6.87 -9.78
C GLN A 47 -4.48 -6.07 -8.60
N ALA A 48 -3.41 -6.57 -7.99
CA ALA A 48 -2.81 -5.88 -6.86
C ALA A 48 -2.27 -4.51 -7.27
N GLU A 49 -1.65 -4.44 -8.44
CA GLU A 49 -1.16 -3.17 -8.95
C GLU A 49 -2.28 -2.19 -9.20
N ALA A 50 -3.39 -2.66 -9.74
CA ALA A 50 -4.53 -1.80 -9.97
C ALA A 50 -5.11 -1.28 -8.67
N ASP A 51 -5.23 -2.15 -7.67
CA ASP A 51 -5.76 -1.75 -6.36
C ASP A 51 -4.86 -0.71 -5.70
N VAL A 52 -3.55 -0.96 -5.72
CA VAL A 52 -2.60 -0.03 -5.11
C VAL A 52 -2.60 1.29 -5.87
N LYS A 53 -2.63 1.23 -7.18
CA LYS A 53 -2.62 2.43 -8.01
C LYS A 53 -3.85 3.30 -7.72
N THR A 54 -5.01 2.68 -7.62
CA THR A 54 -6.24 3.39 -7.30
C THR A 54 -6.16 4.03 -5.93
N TRP A 55 -5.63 3.29 -4.96
CA TRP A 55 -5.50 3.79 -3.60
C TRP A 55 -4.47 4.91 -3.51
N LEU A 56 -3.41 4.84 -4.31
CA LEU A 56 -2.37 5.85 -4.30
C LEU A 56 -2.74 7.11 -5.07
N ALA A 57 -3.88 7.13 -5.75
CA ALA A 57 -4.29 8.32 -6.51
C ALA A 57 -4.32 9.52 -5.57
N GLY A 58 -3.53 10.54 -5.90
CA GLY A 58 -3.44 11.74 -5.06
C GLY A 58 -2.54 11.60 -3.84
N ARG A 59 -1.83 10.49 -3.72
CA ARG A 59 -0.93 10.25 -2.58
C ARG A 59 0.48 9.98 -3.05
N THR A 60 1.44 10.16 -2.14
CA THR A 60 2.84 9.81 -2.41
C THR A 60 3.38 9.02 -1.22
N PHE A 61 4.47 8.32 -1.45
CA PHE A 61 5.14 7.62 -0.34
C PHE A 61 6.05 8.51 0.47
#